data_9acdfc49245ff99c5b6ba66355c0dbb5
#
_entry.id   9acdfc49245ff99c5b6ba66355c0dbb5
#
_cell.length_a   1.000
_cell.length_b   1.000
_cell.length_c   1.000
_cell.angle_alpha   90.00
_cell.angle_beta   90.00
_cell.angle_gamma   90.00
#
_symmetry.space_group_name_H-M   'P 1'
#
loop_
_entity.id
_entity.type
_entity.pdbx_description
1 polymer ?
#
loop_
_entity_poly.entity_id
_entity_poly.type
_entity_poly.pdbx_seq_one_letter_code
_entity_poly.pdbx_strand_id
1 'polypeptide(L)'
;MRVGIIGAGSIGLLFAAYLSRVFDVTVYTRSQEQSAEINQHNVLLQSGTEETIAKVKALPIADWQGSEALTIIAVKQYQLFSIIERLSQLPSMPENILFLQNGMGHLKLLDGINTNNLFVGSVEHGALKENPYTVRHNGIGTTNVAVYKGDPGFLKMFVSSVSNVFPITYQEEYFAMMEKKLIANAMINPLTAILQVNNGALIDNPFYYKVLQNLFSEITAILNLEHPEEYWEHVIKICKKTRDNRSSMLKDIEAKRLTEVDAILGYLLEEANKQGKKFPQLETLYYLIKGIESQGVVI
;
A
#
# COMPACT_ATOMS: atom_id res chain seq x y z
N MET A 1 -15.76 -17.15 8.28
CA MET A 1 -16.08 -15.86 7.63
C MET A 1 -15.52 -15.89 6.22
N ARG A 2 -16.24 -15.34 5.22
CA ARG A 2 -15.75 -15.17 3.85
C ARG A 2 -15.06 -13.83 3.71
N VAL A 3 -13.86 -13.86 3.11
CA VAL A 3 -13.04 -12.67 2.83
C VAL A 3 -12.74 -12.60 1.34
N GLY A 4 -13.07 -11.49 0.70
CA GLY A 4 -12.70 -11.18 -0.68
C GLY A 4 -11.46 -10.31 -0.73
N ILE A 5 -10.51 -10.63 -1.60
CA ILE A 5 -9.31 -9.82 -1.81
C ILE A 5 -9.27 -9.37 -3.26
N ILE A 6 -9.44 -8.08 -3.49
CA ILE A 6 -9.38 -7.48 -4.82
C ILE A 6 -7.94 -7.10 -5.16
N GLY A 7 -7.38 -7.81 -6.14
CA GLY A 7 -6.01 -7.60 -6.58
C GLY A 7 -5.05 -8.69 -6.13
N ALA A 8 -4.53 -9.46 -7.09
CA ALA A 8 -3.54 -10.52 -6.90
C ALA A 8 -2.11 -10.02 -7.20
N GLY A 9 -1.77 -8.87 -6.61
CA GLY A 9 -0.41 -8.32 -6.53
C GLY A 9 0.35 -8.90 -5.34
N SER A 10 1.53 -8.33 -5.02
CA SER A 10 2.36 -8.80 -3.90
C SER A 10 1.61 -8.77 -2.57
N ILE A 11 0.91 -7.67 -2.26
CA ILE A 11 0.15 -7.53 -1.01
C ILE A 11 -1.09 -8.40 -1.00
N GLY A 12 -1.85 -8.44 -2.10
CA GLY A 12 -3.07 -9.26 -2.16
C GLY A 12 -2.77 -10.76 -2.01
N LEU A 13 -1.73 -11.29 -2.67
CA LEU A 13 -1.30 -12.67 -2.50
C LEU A 13 -0.76 -12.95 -1.10
N LEU A 14 -0.02 -11.99 -0.49
CA LEU A 14 0.45 -12.12 0.89
C LEU A 14 -0.73 -12.24 1.87
N PHE A 15 -1.70 -11.35 1.77
CA PHE A 15 -2.91 -11.41 2.58
C PHE A 15 -3.69 -12.70 2.35
N ALA A 16 -3.87 -13.12 1.10
CA ALA A 16 -4.54 -14.36 0.76
C ALA A 16 -3.89 -15.57 1.44
N ALA A 17 -2.56 -15.65 1.39
CA ALA A 17 -1.81 -16.75 1.98
C ALA A 17 -1.96 -16.84 3.51
N TYR A 18 -1.92 -15.69 4.20
CA TYR A 18 -2.05 -15.71 5.66
C TYR A 18 -3.49 -15.84 6.12
N LEU A 19 -4.43 -15.11 5.49
CA LEU A 19 -5.82 -15.10 5.92
C LEU A 19 -6.55 -16.42 5.63
N SER A 20 -6.13 -17.18 4.62
CA SER A 20 -6.70 -18.52 4.33
C SER A 20 -6.47 -19.55 5.44
N ARG A 21 -5.58 -19.27 6.40
CA ARG A 21 -5.37 -20.10 7.60
C ARG A 21 -6.53 -19.99 8.60
N VAL A 22 -7.33 -18.91 8.48
CA VAL A 22 -8.41 -18.58 9.44
C VAL A 22 -9.77 -18.46 8.73
N PHE A 23 -9.78 -18.01 7.47
CA PHE A 23 -10.99 -17.64 6.75
C PHE A 23 -11.10 -18.35 5.40
N ASP A 24 -12.30 -18.39 4.86
CA ASP A 24 -12.56 -18.77 3.47
C ASP A 24 -12.26 -17.57 2.56
N VAL A 25 -11.16 -17.66 1.80
CA VAL A 25 -10.60 -16.55 1.02
C VAL A 25 -10.89 -16.74 -0.46
N THR A 26 -11.44 -15.69 -1.09
CA THR A 26 -11.54 -15.57 -2.55
C THR A 26 -10.67 -14.41 -3.03
N VAL A 27 -9.75 -14.68 -3.95
CA VAL A 27 -8.91 -13.67 -4.59
C VAL A 27 -9.52 -13.26 -5.92
N TYR A 28 -9.78 -11.98 -6.11
CA TYR A 28 -10.29 -11.43 -7.36
C TYR A 28 -9.15 -10.85 -8.19
N THR A 29 -8.94 -11.43 -9.37
CA THR A 29 -7.85 -11.09 -10.28
C THR A 29 -8.33 -10.22 -11.43
N ARG A 30 -7.40 -9.46 -12.05
CA ARG A 30 -7.72 -8.68 -13.24
C ARG A 30 -7.94 -9.56 -14.47
N SER A 31 -7.19 -10.66 -14.60
CA SER A 31 -7.25 -11.56 -15.76
C SER A 31 -7.72 -12.96 -15.37
N GLN A 32 -8.39 -13.62 -16.31
CA GLN A 32 -8.85 -14.99 -16.14
C GLN A 32 -7.68 -15.98 -16.04
N GLU A 33 -6.58 -15.70 -16.76
CA GLU A 33 -5.37 -16.53 -16.73
C GLU A 33 -4.80 -16.60 -15.32
N GLN A 34 -4.67 -15.44 -14.64
CA GLN A 34 -4.14 -15.43 -13.27
C GLN A 34 -5.08 -16.16 -12.29
N SER A 35 -6.40 -16.05 -12.43
CA SER A 35 -7.33 -16.81 -11.59
C SER A 35 -7.22 -18.32 -11.84
N ALA A 36 -7.04 -18.75 -13.06
CA ALA A 36 -6.83 -20.15 -13.41
C ALA A 36 -5.54 -20.70 -12.79
N GLU A 37 -4.43 -19.96 -12.92
CA GLU A 37 -3.14 -20.34 -12.31
C GLU A 37 -3.24 -20.48 -10.77
N ILE A 38 -3.90 -19.52 -10.10
CA ILE A 38 -4.11 -19.60 -8.64
C ILE A 38 -4.99 -20.80 -8.28
N ASN A 39 -6.05 -21.08 -9.03
CA ASN A 39 -6.91 -22.24 -8.75
C ASN A 39 -6.19 -23.56 -8.98
N GLN A 40 -5.28 -23.65 -9.96
CA GLN A 40 -4.52 -24.84 -10.28
C GLN A 40 -3.43 -25.11 -9.24
N HIS A 41 -2.69 -24.09 -8.82
CA HIS A 41 -1.48 -24.23 -7.99
C HIS A 41 -1.70 -23.81 -6.53
N ASN A 42 -2.82 -23.16 -6.21
CA ASN A 42 -3.04 -22.41 -4.98
C ASN A 42 -2.04 -21.25 -4.82
N VAL A 43 -2.07 -20.53 -3.72
CA VAL A 43 -1.04 -19.50 -3.44
C VAL A 43 0.15 -20.11 -2.74
N LEU A 44 1.33 -20.02 -3.34
CA LEU A 44 2.59 -20.43 -2.73
C LEU A 44 3.19 -19.24 -1.97
N LEU A 45 3.28 -19.36 -0.66
CA LEU A 45 3.95 -18.40 0.22
C LEU A 45 5.36 -18.89 0.50
N GLN A 46 6.37 -18.09 0.17
CA GLN A 46 7.77 -18.29 0.54
C GLN A 46 8.16 -17.30 1.65
N SER A 47 8.67 -17.79 2.78
CA SER A 47 9.13 -16.96 3.91
C SER A 47 10.42 -17.53 4.48
N GLY A 48 11.54 -16.82 4.28
CA GLY A 48 12.86 -17.37 4.56
C GLY A 48 13.13 -18.62 3.72
N THR A 49 13.34 -19.76 4.37
CA THR A 49 13.53 -21.08 3.75
C THR A 49 12.24 -21.92 3.70
N GLU A 50 11.16 -21.42 4.27
CA GLU A 50 9.89 -22.14 4.35
C GLU A 50 8.99 -21.84 3.16
N GLU A 51 8.33 -22.88 2.65
CA GLU A 51 7.29 -22.78 1.63
C GLU A 51 5.98 -23.34 2.18
N THR A 52 4.90 -22.60 1.97
CA THR A 52 3.55 -23.00 2.41
C THR A 52 2.56 -22.81 1.28
N ILE A 53 1.76 -23.84 1.01
CA ILE A 53 0.66 -23.76 0.05
C ILE A 53 -0.60 -23.31 0.80
N ALA A 54 -1.16 -22.18 0.38
CA ALA A 54 -2.36 -21.60 0.94
C ALA A 54 -3.54 -21.85 -0.02
N LYS A 55 -4.49 -22.66 0.43
CA LYS A 55 -5.69 -23.00 -0.36
C LYS A 55 -6.64 -21.80 -0.41
N VAL A 56 -6.86 -21.27 -1.59
CA VAL A 56 -7.76 -20.14 -1.84
C VAL A 56 -8.57 -20.39 -3.13
N LYS A 57 -9.71 -19.75 -3.25
CA LYS A 57 -10.45 -19.65 -4.50
C LYS A 57 -10.00 -18.39 -5.24
N ALA A 58 -9.90 -18.44 -6.56
CA ALA A 58 -9.65 -17.26 -7.37
C ALA A 58 -10.70 -17.11 -8.47
N LEU A 59 -11.14 -15.87 -8.70
CA LEU A 59 -12.13 -15.51 -9.71
C LEU A 59 -11.68 -14.24 -10.44
N PRO A 60 -12.05 -14.04 -11.71
CA PRO A 60 -11.93 -12.73 -12.34
C PRO A 60 -12.75 -11.67 -11.59
N ILE A 61 -12.26 -10.43 -11.57
CA ILE A 61 -12.97 -9.30 -10.92
C ILE A 61 -14.38 -9.06 -11.50
N ALA A 62 -14.61 -9.46 -12.75
CA ALA A 62 -15.91 -9.37 -13.38
C ALA A 62 -16.98 -10.24 -12.66
N ASP A 63 -16.57 -11.31 -12.00
CA ASP A 63 -17.44 -12.23 -11.27
C ASP A 63 -17.67 -11.83 -9.80
N TRP A 64 -17.04 -10.73 -9.36
CA TRP A 64 -17.22 -10.24 -8.00
C TRP A 64 -18.64 -9.72 -7.76
N GLN A 65 -19.28 -10.20 -6.68
CA GLN A 65 -20.66 -9.88 -6.33
C GLN A 65 -20.79 -9.04 -5.03
N GLY A 66 -19.71 -8.81 -4.30
CA GLY A 66 -19.73 -8.04 -3.05
C GLY A 66 -20.36 -8.74 -1.86
N SER A 67 -20.45 -10.07 -1.88
CA SER A 67 -21.18 -10.86 -0.86
C SER A 67 -20.32 -11.36 0.30
N GLU A 68 -19.03 -10.95 0.34
CA GLU A 68 -18.10 -11.30 1.40
C GLU A 68 -18.36 -10.46 2.66
N ALA A 69 -18.08 -11.04 3.82
CA ALA A 69 -18.20 -10.32 5.09
C ALA A 69 -17.14 -9.21 5.22
N LEU A 70 -15.97 -9.37 4.56
CA LEU A 70 -14.94 -8.36 4.42
C LEU A 70 -14.39 -8.37 3.00
N THR A 71 -14.35 -7.22 2.36
CA THR A 71 -13.62 -7.01 1.10
C THR A 71 -12.35 -6.21 1.35
N ILE A 72 -11.19 -6.75 0.95
CA ILE A 72 -9.89 -6.09 1.07
C ILE A 72 -9.45 -5.62 -0.31
N ILE A 73 -9.23 -4.32 -0.48
CA ILE A 73 -8.79 -3.71 -1.74
C ILE A 73 -7.26 -3.56 -1.72
N ALA A 74 -6.56 -4.44 -2.43
CA ALA A 74 -5.10 -4.52 -2.48
C ALA A 74 -4.52 -4.20 -3.87
N VAL A 75 -5.25 -3.44 -4.68
CA VAL A 75 -4.75 -2.90 -5.95
C VAL A 75 -3.95 -1.61 -5.73
N LYS A 76 -3.10 -1.23 -6.68
CA LYS A 76 -2.42 0.07 -6.64
C LYS A 76 -3.40 1.22 -6.88
N GLN A 77 -3.07 2.41 -6.36
CA GLN A 77 -3.98 3.56 -6.39
C GLN A 77 -4.47 3.91 -7.80
N TYR A 78 -3.62 3.86 -8.82
CA TYR A 78 -4.03 4.17 -10.19
C TYR A 78 -5.07 3.20 -10.79
N GLN A 79 -5.30 2.05 -10.15
CA GLN A 79 -6.33 1.07 -10.51
C GLN A 79 -7.62 1.25 -9.69
N LEU A 80 -7.59 2.08 -8.64
CA LEU A 80 -8.68 2.16 -7.67
C LEU A 80 -9.96 2.73 -8.27
N PHE A 81 -9.86 3.67 -9.22
CA PHE A 81 -11.04 4.25 -9.87
C PHE A 81 -11.93 3.17 -10.50
N SER A 82 -11.34 2.24 -11.24
CA SER A 82 -12.10 1.13 -11.87
C SER A 82 -12.74 0.19 -10.85
N ILE A 83 -12.13 0.03 -9.66
CA ILE A 83 -12.72 -0.77 -8.58
C ILE A 83 -13.90 -0.04 -7.93
N ILE A 84 -13.79 1.27 -7.72
CA ILE A 84 -14.91 2.08 -7.18
C ILE A 84 -16.07 2.12 -8.18
N GLU A 85 -15.79 2.26 -9.47
CA GLU A 85 -16.81 2.15 -10.51
C GLU A 85 -17.48 0.77 -10.48
N ARG A 86 -16.72 -0.31 -10.33
CA ARG A 86 -17.26 -1.67 -10.19
C ARG A 86 -18.12 -1.82 -8.93
N LEU A 87 -17.70 -1.24 -7.78
CA LEU A 87 -18.48 -1.22 -6.54
C LEU A 87 -19.88 -0.65 -6.76
N SER A 88 -20.01 0.45 -7.51
CA SER A 88 -21.30 1.09 -7.78
C SER A 88 -22.23 0.25 -8.66
N GLN A 89 -21.70 -0.75 -9.37
CA GLN A 89 -22.45 -1.66 -10.25
C GLN A 89 -22.83 -2.98 -9.59
N LEU A 90 -22.37 -3.22 -8.34
CA LEU A 90 -22.70 -4.47 -7.64
C LEU A 90 -24.17 -4.55 -7.28
N PRO A 91 -24.76 -5.75 -7.27
CA PRO A 91 -26.14 -5.96 -6.83
C PRO A 91 -26.37 -5.54 -5.37
N SER A 92 -25.35 -5.69 -4.52
CA SER A 92 -25.35 -5.20 -3.14
C SER A 92 -23.96 -4.66 -2.79
N MET A 93 -23.93 -3.53 -2.06
CA MET A 93 -22.68 -2.95 -1.60
C MET A 93 -22.09 -3.82 -0.47
N PRO A 94 -20.79 -4.18 -0.50
CA PRO A 94 -20.14 -4.84 0.63
C PRO A 94 -20.27 -4.00 1.90
N GLU A 95 -20.60 -4.65 3.03
CA GLU A 95 -20.77 -3.94 4.31
C GLU A 95 -19.46 -3.45 4.91
N ASN A 96 -18.38 -4.20 4.72
CA ASN A 96 -17.07 -3.92 5.30
C ASN A 96 -16.02 -3.93 4.20
N ILE A 97 -15.33 -2.80 4.00
CA ILE A 97 -14.29 -2.65 2.98
C ILE A 97 -13.01 -2.12 3.63
N LEU A 98 -11.89 -2.81 3.43
CA LEU A 98 -10.57 -2.41 3.89
C LEU A 98 -9.68 -2.03 2.70
N PHE A 99 -9.20 -0.79 2.68
CA PHE A 99 -8.30 -0.24 1.65
C PHE A 99 -6.85 -0.30 2.12
N LEU A 100 -5.95 -0.86 1.30
CA LEU A 100 -4.53 -1.06 1.62
C LEU A 100 -3.57 -0.25 0.73
N GLN A 101 -4.05 0.82 0.12
CA GLN A 101 -3.25 1.66 -0.78
C GLN A 101 -2.15 2.40 -0.02
N ASN A 102 -0.98 2.53 -0.65
CA ASN A 102 0.06 3.43 -0.17
C ASN A 102 -0.31 4.90 -0.44
N GLY A 103 0.23 5.81 0.39
CA GLY A 103 -0.09 7.22 0.30
C GLY A 103 -1.49 7.55 0.84
N MET A 104 -1.92 8.80 0.67
CA MET A 104 -3.21 9.29 1.17
C MET A 104 -4.13 9.82 0.05
N GLY A 105 -3.66 9.86 -1.19
CA GLY A 105 -4.44 10.37 -2.32
C GLY A 105 -5.76 9.63 -2.60
N HIS A 106 -5.88 8.39 -2.12
CA HIS A 106 -7.10 7.60 -2.28
C HIS A 106 -8.21 7.99 -1.28
N LEU A 107 -7.88 8.63 -0.15
CA LEU A 107 -8.86 8.94 0.91
C LEU A 107 -10.03 9.77 0.38
N LYS A 108 -9.76 10.75 -0.49
CA LYS A 108 -10.81 11.59 -1.13
C LYS A 108 -11.83 10.81 -1.95
N LEU A 109 -11.48 9.59 -2.38
CA LEU A 109 -12.40 8.73 -3.13
C LEU A 109 -13.34 7.95 -2.21
N LEU A 110 -12.95 7.76 -0.94
CA LEU A 110 -13.69 6.96 0.02
C LEU A 110 -14.98 7.65 0.48
N ASP A 111 -15.00 8.97 0.53
CA ASP A 111 -16.17 9.76 0.95
C ASP A 111 -17.41 9.49 0.07
N GLY A 112 -17.19 9.18 -1.21
CA GLY A 112 -18.25 8.85 -2.16
C GLY A 112 -18.78 7.41 -2.05
N ILE A 113 -18.18 6.54 -1.22
CA ILE A 113 -18.59 5.14 -1.10
C ILE A 113 -19.69 4.99 -0.05
N ASN A 114 -20.87 4.57 -0.51
CA ASN A 114 -22.03 4.38 0.38
C ASN A 114 -22.05 2.94 0.95
N THR A 115 -21.26 2.71 1.99
CA THR A 115 -21.23 1.45 2.75
C THR A 115 -21.22 1.73 4.24
N ASN A 116 -21.51 0.69 5.06
CA ASN A 116 -21.59 0.82 6.52
C ASN A 116 -20.20 1.09 7.12
N ASN A 117 -19.20 0.31 6.72
CA ASN A 117 -17.88 0.38 7.32
C ASN A 117 -16.78 0.48 6.25
N LEU A 118 -15.99 1.55 6.34
CA LEU A 118 -14.77 1.75 5.58
C LEU A 118 -13.57 1.76 6.52
N PHE A 119 -12.61 0.94 6.19
CA PHE A 119 -11.36 0.81 6.93
C PHE A 119 -10.18 1.13 6.01
N VAL A 120 -9.12 1.64 6.58
CA VAL A 120 -7.86 1.89 5.88
C VAL A 120 -6.72 1.17 6.57
N GLY A 121 -5.72 0.76 5.80
CA GLY A 121 -4.58 0.02 6.32
C GLY A 121 -3.24 0.48 5.76
N SER A 122 -2.26 0.53 6.64
CA SER A 122 -0.86 0.83 6.36
C SER A 122 -0.05 -0.47 6.45
N VAL A 123 0.40 -1.00 5.31
CA VAL A 123 1.13 -2.28 5.21
C VAL A 123 2.63 -2.04 5.23
N GLU A 124 3.34 -2.58 6.21
CA GLU A 124 4.79 -2.44 6.38
C GLU A 124 5.55 -3.74 6.05
N HIS A 125 4.87 -4.75 5.51
CA HIS A 125 5.48 -6.00 5.07
C HIS A 125 6.26 -5.82 3.76
N GLY A 126 7.43 -6.43 3.68
CA GLY A 126 8.17 -6.60 2.44
C GLY A 126 7.66 -7.83 1.68
N ALA A 127 6.93 -7.63 0.59
CA ALA A 127 6.40 -8.71 -0.23
C ALA A 127 6.80 -8.55 -1.70
N LEU A 128 7.08 -9.68 -2.37
CA LEU A 128 7.41 -9.73 -3.80
C LEU A 128 6.58 -10.82 -4.46
N LYS A 129 5.79 -10.45 -5.47
CA LYS A 129 5.15 -11.41 -6.35
C LYS A 129 6.18 -11.91 -7.37
N GLU A 130 6.47 -13.21 -7.37
CA GLU A 130 7.44 -13.82 -8.30
C GLU A 130 6.78 -14.30 -9.60
N ASN A 131 5.57 -14.84 -9.48
CA ASN A 131 4.77 -15.32 -10.62
C ASN A 131 3.26 -15.17 -10.30
N PRO A 132 2.32 -15.61 -11.14
CA PRO A 132 0.90 -15.41 -10.90
C PRO A 132 0.36 -15.87 -9.55
N TYR A 133 0.95 -16.89 -8.93
CA TYR A 133 0.47 -17.52 -7.69
C TYR A 133 1.51 -17.58 -6.56
N THR A 134 2.78 -17.17 -6.80
CA THR A 134 3.83 -17.19 -5.77
C THR A 134 4.11 -15.81 -5.20
N VAL A 135 4.11 -15.70 -3.89
CA VAL A 135 4.52 -14.50 -3.16
C VAL A 135 5.64 -14.82 -2.17
N ARG A 136 6.72 -14.03 -2.23
CA ARG A 136 7.80 -14.09 -1.26
C ARG A 136 7.61 -13.00 -0.20
N HIS A 137 7.61 -13.40 1.07
CA HIS A 137 7.58 -12.50 2.22
C HIS A 137 9.01 -12.18 2.66
N ASN A 138 9.59 -11.11 2.10
CA ASN A 138 10.99 -10.74 2.29
C ASN A 138 11.27 -10.00 3.61
N GLY A 139 10.24 -9.43 4.23
CA GLY A 139 10.39 -8.69 5.49
C GLY A 139 9.10 -8.72 6.29
N ILE A 140 9.15 -9.34 7.46
CA ILE A 140 8.03 -9.35 8.39
C ILE A 140 7.97 -7.97 9.07
N GLY A 141 6.90 -7.24 8.75
CA GLY A 141 6.53 -5.98 9.38
C GLY A 141 5.20 -6.14 10.12
N THR A 142 4.40 -5.09 10.14
CA THR A 142 3.03 -5.14 10.62
C THR A 142 2.09 -4.51 9.59
N THR A 143 0.81 -4.87 9.64
CA THR A 143 -0.26 -4.10 9.01
C THR A 143 -1.01 -3.36 10.09
N ASN A 144 -0.96 -2.03 10.06
CA ASN A 144 -1.76 -1.20 10.93
C ASN A 144 -3.09 -0.91 10.22
N VAL A 145 -4.23 -1.09 10.91
CA VAL A 145 -5.56 -0.84 10.34
C VAL A 145 -6.38 0.04 11.27
N ALA A 146 -7.19 0.91 10.68
CA ALA A 146 -8.04 1.85 11.42
C ALA A 146 -9.38 2.05 10.73
N VAL A 147 -10.35 2.56 11.49
CA VAL A 147 -11.66 2.95 10.96
C VAL A 147 -11.53 4.30 10.24
N TYR A 148 -11.94 4.34 8.97
CA TYR A 148 -12.15 5.59 8.25
C TYR A 148 -13.59 6.10 8.46
N LYS A 149 -14.58 5.19 8.37
CA LYS A 149 -16.00 5.47 8.57
C LYS A 149 -16.69 4.24 9.15
N GLY A 150 -17.61 4.40 10.08
CA GLY A 150 -18.45 3.33 10.62
C GLY A 150 -18.01 2.85 12.00
N ASP A 151 -18.36 1.60 12.34
CA ASP A 151 -18.17 1.02 13.67
C ASP A 151 -16.87 0.21 13.76
N PRO A 152 -16.07 0.35 14.84
CA PRO A 152 -14.82 -0.39 15.02
C PRO A 152 -14.99 -1.86 15.39
N GLY A 153 -16.17 -2.30 15.82
CA GLY A 153 -16.38 -3.63 16.36
C GLY A 153 -16.00 -4.75 15.40
N PHE A 154 -16.43 -4.63 14.13
CA PHE A 154 -16.06 -5.60 13.11
C PHE A 154 -14.54 -5.65 12.87
N LEU A 155 -13.89 -4.48 12.76
CA LEU A 155 -12.44 -4.42 12.51
C LEU A 155 -11.65 -4.98 13.70
N LYS A 156 -12.03 -4.65 14.93
CA LYS A 156 -11.40 -5.19 16.16
C LYS A 156 -11.54 -6.73 16.23
N MET A 157 -12.71 -7.27 15.91
CA MET A 157 -12.94 -8.71 15.81
C MET A 157 -12.07 -9.37 14.73
N PHE A 158 -11.99 -8.77 13.54
CA PHE A 158 -11.13 -9.25 12.46
C PHE A 158 -9.66 -9.29 12.89
N VAL A 159 -9.13 -8.20 13.45
CA VAL A 159 -7.75 -8.11 13.95
C VAL A 159 -7.48 -9.21 14.98
N SER A 160 -8.36 -9.37 15.97
CA SER A 160 -8.22 -10.41 17.01
C SER A 160 -8.18 -11.82 16.41
N SER A 161 -8.98 -12.08 15.38
CA SER A 161 -9.04 -13.40 14.73
C SER A 161 -7.75 -13.77 13.98
N VAL A 162 -6.99 -12.80 13.48
CA VAL A 162 -5.82 -13.05 12.62
C VAL A 162 -4.48 -12.75 13.27
N SER A 163 -4.45 -12.09 14.43
CA SER A 163 -3.22 -11.63 15.09
C SER A 163 -2.19 -12.74 15.37
N ASN A 164 -2.64 -13.97 15.58
CA ASN A 164 -1.76 -15.13 15.82
C ASN A 164 -1.10 -15.70 14.55
N VAL A 165 -1.63 -15.37 13.36
CA VAL A 165 -1.15 -15.90 12.08
C VAL A 165 -0.53 -14.86 11.19
N PHE A 166 -0.92 -13.59 11.37
CA PHE A 166 -0.44 -12.48 10.57
C PHE A 166 -0.34 -11.20 11.43
N PRO A 167 0.82 -10.53 11.48
CA PRO A 167 1.00 -9.32 12.26
C PRO A 167 0.10 -8.19 11.74
N ILE A 168 -0.99 -7.95 12.44
CA ILE A 168 -1.95 -6.89 12.18
C ILE A 168 -2.34 -6.23 13.49
N THR A 169 -2.46 -4.89 13.50
CA THR A 169 -2.71 -4.12 14.71
C THR A 169 -3.79 -3.06 14.42
N TYR A 170 -4.78 -2.97 15.31
CA TYR A 170 -5.77 -1.90 15.28
C TYR A 170 -5.17 -0.59 15.80
N GLN A 171 -5.46 0.49 15.10
CA GLN A 171 -5.09 1.87 15.47
C GLN A 171 -6.36 2.70 15.64
N GLU A 172 -6.41 3.55 16.67
CA GLU A 172 -7.58 4.39 16.92
C GLU A 172 -7.68 5.54 15.90
N GLU A 173 -6.54 6.14 15.51
CA GLU A 173 -6.47 7.32 14.64
C GLU A 173 -5.89 6.97 13.27
N TYR A 174 -6.78 6.86 12.26
CA TYR A 174 -6.35 6.50 10.90
C TYR A 174 -5.44 7.55 10.27
N PHE A 175 -5.69 8.84 10.54
CA PHE A 175 -4.94 9.91 9.88
C PHE A 175 -3.48 9.90 10.32
N ALA A 176 -3.21 9.88 11.63
CA ALA A 176 -1.86 9.80 12.18
C ALA A 176 -1.10 8.54 11.71
N MET A 177 -1.80 7.38 11.65
CA MET A 177 -1.25 6.14 11.13
C MET A 177 -0.82 6.28 9.65
N MET A 178 -1.67 6.85 8.80
CA MET A 178 -1.40 7.02 7.37
C MET A 178 -0.34 8.10 7.11
N GLU A 179 -0.41 9.22 7.82
CA GLU A 179 0.52 10.35 7.71
C GLU A 179 1.96 9.93 8.02
N LYS A 180 2.16 9.18 9.10
CA LYS A 180 3.50 8.70 9.49
C LYS A 180 4.16 7.88 8.37
N LYS A 181 3.40 7.01 7.73
CA LYS A 181 3.89 6.22 6.60
C LYS A 181 4.03 7.06 5.33
N LEU A 182 3.11 7.99 5.07
CA LEU A 182 3.20 8.91 3.95
C LEU A 182 4.52 9.68 3.97
N ILE A 183 4.89 10.27 5.12
CA ILE A 183 6.12 11.03 5.29
C ILE A 183 7.34 10.16 5.00
N ALA A 184 7.41 8.97 5.58
CA ALA A 184 8.52 8.05 5.33
C ALA A 184 8.63 7.69 3.82
N ASN A 185 7.52 7.36 3.18
CA ASN A 185 7.50 7.04 1.76
C ASN A 185 7.84 8.25 0.87
N ALA A 186 7.34 9.45 1.19
CA ALA A 186 7.61 10.67 0.44
C ALA A 186 9.09 11.08 0.50
N MET A 187 9.76 10.77 1.61
CA MET A 187 11.17 11.07 1.79
C MET A 187 12.09 10.02 1.16
N ILE A 188 11.79 8.73 1.33
CA ILE A 188 12.71 7.64 0.96
C ILE A 188 12.50 7.24 -0.50
N ASN A 189 11.25 7.02 -0.92
CA ASN A 189 10.96 6.35 -2.18
C ASN A 189 11.40 7.15 -3.42
N PRO A 190 11.08 8.45 -3.56
CA PRO A 190 11.47 9.20 -4.75
C PRO A 190 12.98 9.39 -4.83
N LEU A 191 13.63 9.66 -3.69
CA LEU A 191 15.09 9.86 -3.68
C LEU A 191 15.84 8.59 -4.07
N THR A 192 15.49 7.43 -3.48
CA THR A 192 16.12 6.16 -3.83
C THR A 192 15.84 5.76 -5.28
N ALA A 193 14.65 6.07 -5.79
CA ALA A 193 14.26 5.77 -7.16
C ALA A 193 15.02 6.62 -8.19
N ILE A 194 15.20 7.91 -7.93
CA ILE A 194 15.93 8.83 -8.81
C ILE A 194 17.43 8.54 -8.75
N LEU A 195 17.98 8.37 -7.53
CA LEU A 195 19.40 8.17 -7.30
C LEU A 195 19.85 6.72 -7.58
N GLN A 196 18.93 5.78 -7.76
CA GLN A 196 19.18 4.34 -7.96
C GLN A 196 20.04 3.73 -6.84
N VAL A 197 19.69 4.04 -5.59
CA VAL A 197 20.43 3.60 -4.39
C VAL A 197 19.54 2.89 -3.38
N ASN A 198 20.14 2.13 -2.47
CA ASN A 198 19.48 1.54 -1.33
C ASN A 198 19.13 2.61 -0.28
N ASN A 199 18.19 2.30 0.61
CA ASN A 199 17.67 3.24 1.61
C ASN A 199 18.78 3.82 2.52
N GLY A 200 19.79 3.02 2.91
CA GLY A 200 20.88 3.45 3.76
C GLY A 200 21.76 4.53 3.15
N ALA A 201 21.91 4.54 1.82
CA ALA A 201 22.71 5.54 1.13
C ALA A 201 22.22 6.98 1.37
N LEU A 202 20.92 7.16 1.64
CA LEU A 202 20.32 8.47 1.92
C LEU A 202 20.86 9.11 3.20
N ILE A 203 21.29 8.30 4.17
CA ILE A 203 21.82 8.76 5.45
C ILE A 203 23.35 8.68 5.55
N ASP A 204 23.98 7.90 4.68
CA ASP A 204 25.45 7.73 4.68
C ASP A 204 26.16 8.77 3.83
N ASN A 205 25.54 9.18 2.72
CA ASN A 205 26.09 10.19 1.84
C ASN A 205 25.69 11.59 2.34
N PRO A 206 26.62 12.46 2.73
CA PRO A 206 26.30 13.77 3.30
C PRO A 206 25.52 14.69 2.34
N PHE A 207 25.68 14.52 1.04
CA PHE A 207 24.92 15.30 0.04
C PHE A 207 23.49 14.81 -0.08
N TYR A 208 23.24 13.47 -0.10
CA TYR A 208 21.90 12.92 -0.09
C TYR A 208 21.16 13.23 1.22
N TYR A 209 21.88 13.18 2.34
CA TYR A 209 21.36 13.56 3.64
C TYR A 209 20.90 15.02 3.66
N LYS A 210 21.64 15.93 3.02
CA LYS A 210 21.24 17.34 2.91
C LYS A 210 19.97 17.52 2.07
N VAL A 211 19.84 16.77 0.96
CA VAL A 211 18.62 16.75 0.15
C VAL A 211 17.44 16.21 0.95
N LEU A 212 17.65 15.13 1.73
CA LEU A 212 16.64 14.54 2.60
C LEU A 212 16.14 15.55 3.67
N GLN A 213 17.06 16.31 4.30
CA GLN A 213 16.73 17.37 5.26
C GLN A 213 15.87 18.48 4.64
N ASN A 214 16.25 18.96 3.46
CA ASN A 214 15.50 20.01 2.77
C ASN A 214 14.08 19.54 2.40
N LEU A 215 13.95 18.31 1.89
CA LEU A 215 12.66 17.71 1.59
C LEU A 215 11.79 17.57 2.84
N PHE A 216 12.37 17.16 3.96
CA PHE A 216 11.66 17.08 5.23
C PHE A 216 11.10 18.44 5.67
N SER A 217 11.90 19.52 5.51
CA SER A 217 11.45 20.86 5.84
C SER A 217 10.24 21.29 5.00
N GLU A 218 10.21 20.94 3.71
CA GLU A 218 9.05 21.22 2.85
C GLU A 218 7.83 20.40 3.30
N ILE A 219 7.98 19.11 3.55
CA ILE A 219 6.88 18.23 4.01
C ILE A 219 6.32 18.69 5.36
N THR A 220 7.20 19.07 6.30
CA THR A 220 6.79 19.63 7.60
C THR A 220 5.94 20.88 7.44
N ALA A 221 6.32 21.76 6.51
CA ALA A 221 5.58 23.00 6.25
C ALA A 221 4.25 22.76 5.51
N ILE A 222 4.16 21.70 4.68
CA ILE A 222 2.91 21.32 3.99
C ILE A 222 1.91 20.72 4.97
N LEU A 223 2.37 19.79 5.83
CA LEU A 223 1.50 19.06 6.73
C LEU A 223 1.27 19.78 8.07
N ASN A 224 1.97 20.90 8.32
CA ASN A 224 1.95 21.65 9.60
C ASN A 224 2.20 20.74 10.81
N LEU A 225 3.24 19.89 10.74
CA LEU A 225 3.55 18.90 11.76
C LEU A 225 3.84 19.56 13.12
N GLU A 226 3.18 19.10 14.19
CA GLU A 226 3.35 19.63 15.54
C GLU A 226 4.68 19.18 16.18
N HIS A 227 5.10 17.92 15.99
CA HIS A 227 6.34 17.36 16.54
C HIS A 227 7.21 16.78 15.42
N PRO A 228 7.80 17.63 14.54
CA PRO A 228 8.51 17.16 13.35
C PRO A 228 9.74 16.29 13.68
N GLU A 229 10.37 16.47 14.82
CA GLU A 229 11.51 15.68 15.29
C GLU A 229 11.19 14.19 15.40
N GLU A 230 9.99 13.81 15.84
CA GLU A 230 9.58 12.40 15.95
C GLU A 230 9.47 11.73 14.58
N TYR A 231 8.93 12.46 13.60
CA TYR A 231 8.85 11.98 12.21
C TYR A 231 10.23 11.86 11.56
N TRP A 232 11.11 12.84 11.83
CA TRP A 232 12.50 12.78 11.35
C TRP A 232 13.22 11.55 11.90
N GLU A 233 13.19 11.36 13.21
CA GLU A 233 13.78 10.19 13.86
C GLU A 233 13.22 8.88 13.32
N HIS A 234 11.91 8.84 13.07
CA HIS A 234 11.26 7.68 12.47
C HIS A 234 11.80 7.37 11.07
N VAL A 235 11.93 8.37 10.20
CA VAL A 235 12.51 8.19 8.85
C VAL A 235 13.95 7.69 8.92
N ILE A 236 14.78 8.30 9.77
CA ILE A 236 16.16 7.87 9.97
C ILE A 236 16.23 6.42 10.49
N LYS A 237 15.36 6.04 11.42
CA LYS A 237 15.25 4.67 11.92
C LYS A 237 14.88 3.68 10.81
N ILE A 238 13.95 4.06 9.93
CA ILE A 238 13.59 3.23 8.75
C ILE A 238 14.82 3.05 7.85
N CYS A 239 15.51 4.14 7.46
CA CYS A 239 16.70 4.07 6.62
C CYS A 239 17.78 3.16 7.22
N LYS A 240 18.00 3.22 8.55
CA LYS A 240 18.95 2.35 9.26
C LYS A 240 18.50 0.88 9.24
N LYS A 241 17.24 0.60 9.60
CA LYS A 241 16.68 -0.76 9.70
C LYS A 241 16.61 -1.45 8.33
N THR A 242 16.37 -0.69 7.29
CA THR A 242 16.20 -1.18 5.90
C THR A 242 17.36 -0.78 5.00
N ARG A 243 18.54 -0.65 5.56
CA ARG A 243 19.74 -0.07 4.92
C ARG A 243 20.03 -0.66 3.55
N ASP A 244 19.98 -1.98 3.45
CA ASP A 244 20.30 -2.73 2.24
C ASP A 244 19.08 -2.95 1.33
N ASN A 245 17.92 -2.46 1.73
CA ASN A 245 16.69 -2.61 0.97
C ASN A 245 16.58 -1.55 -0.13
N ARG A 246 15.98 -1.97 -1.22
CA ARG A 246 15.53 -1.11 -2.32
C ARG A 246 14.08 -0.74 -2.06
N SER A 247 13.74 0.54 -2.16
CA SER A 247 12.37 1.00 -1.97
C SER A 247 11.40 0.38 -2.98
N SER A 248 10.11 0.40 -2.67
CA SER A 248 9.07 -0.10 -3.59
C SER A 248 9.05 0.68 -4.91
N MET A 249 9.23 2.01 -4.84
CA MET A 249 9.25 2.88 -6.02
C MET A 249 10.47 2.60 -6.90
N LEU A 250 11.65 2.40 -6.31
CA LEU A 250 12.84 1.98 -7.05
C LEU A 250 12.60 0.66 -7.79
N LYS A 251 12.03 -0.35 -7.11
CA LYS A 251 11.69 -1.64 -7.73
C LYS A 251 10.66 -1.52 -8.85
N ASP A 252 9.69 -0.60 -8.74
CA ASP A 252 8.72 -0.37 -9.80
C ASP A 252 9.39 0.25 -11.04
N ILE A 253 10.27 1.25 -10.86
CA ILE A 253 11.02 1.87 -11.96
C ILE A 253 11.92 0.85 -12.67
N GLU A 254 12.68 0.05 -11.92
CA GLU A 254 13.53 -1.00 -12.49
C GLU A 254 12.75 -2.05 -13.27
N ALA A 255 11.55 -2.36 -12.81
CA ALA A 255 10.63 -3.27 -13.49
C ALA A 255 9.80 -2.58 -14.59
N LYS A 256 10.07 -1.31 -14.91
CA LYS A 256 9.34 -0.49 -15.89
C LYS A 256 7.83 -0.48 -15.64
N ARG A 257 7.44 -0.35 -14.37
CA ARG A 257 6.04 -0.28 -13.94
C ARG A 257 5.72 1.14 -13.45
N LEU A 258 4.45 1.53 -13.57
CA LEU A 258 3.95 2.74 -12.93
C LEU A 258 4.18 2.66 -11.42
N THR A 259 4.67 3.77 -10.85
CA THR A 259 4.88 3.93 -9.42
C THR A 259 3.60 4.42 -8.72
N GLU A 260 3.70 4.65 -7.41
CA GLU A 260 2.63 5.30 -6.63
C GLU A 260 2.97 6.77 -6.33
N VAL A 261 3.72 7.44 -7.21
CA VAL A 261 4.15 8.84 -7.02
C VAL A 261 2.96 9.78 -6.86
N ASP A 262 1.89 9.57 -7.62
CA ASP A 262 0.65 10.38 -7.53
C ASP A 262 -0.04 10.22 -6.18
N ALA A 263 0.01 9.00 -5.60
CA ALA A 263 -0.56 8.70 -4.29
C ALA A 263 0.23 9.33 -3.13
N ILE A 264 1.53 9.50 -3.31
CA ILE A 264 2.49 9.93 -2.29
C ILE A 264 2.82 11.40 -2.46
N LEU A 265 3.62 11.76 -3.48
CA LEU A 265 4.01 13.16 -3.71
C LEU A 265 2.87 13.99 -4.31
N GLY A 266 2.04 13.39 -5.18
CA GLY A 266 0.87 14.06 -5.75
C GLY A 266 -0.10 14.54 -4.67
N TYR A 267 -0.37 13.71 -3.65
CA TYR A 267 -1.18 14.11 -2.51
C TYR A 267 -0.57 15.31 -1.77
N LEU A 268 0.73 15.30 -1.49
CA LEU A 268 1.40 16.42 -0.82
C LEU A 268 1.37 17.71 -1.67
N LEU A 269 1.50 17.60 -2.99
CA LEU A 269 1.36 18.73 -3.90
C LEU A 269 -0.07 19.29 -3.91
N GLU A 270 -1.09 18.43 -3.83
CA GLU A 270 -2.49 18.87 -3.68
C GLU A 270 -2.68 19.66 -2.37
N GLU A 271 -2.12 19.18 -1.25
CA GLU A 271 -2.17 19.89 0.05
C GLU A 271 -1.41 21.22 0.01
N ALA A 272 -0.25 21.26 -0.64
CA ALA A 272 0.52 22.49 -0.85
C ALA A 272 -0.27 23.54 -1.67
N ASN A 273 -0.93 23.10 -2.73
CA ASN A 273 -1.74 23.97 -3.59
C ASN A 273 -2.93 24.58 -2.85
N LYS A 274 -3.58 23.82 -1.94
CA LYS A 274 -4.65 24.36 -1.07
C LYS A 274 -4.16 25.54 -0.20
N GLN A 275 -2.88 25.53 0.16
CA GLN A 275 -2.26 26.60 0.96
C GLN A 275 -1.74 27.78 0.10
N GLY A 276 -1.78 27.66 -1.23
CA GLY A 276 -1.22 28.67 -2.13
C GLY A 276 0.31 28.80 -2.05
N LYS A 277 1.01 27.78 -1.52
CA LYS A 277 2.47 27.78 -1.34
C LYS A 277 3.15 26.90 -2.38
N LYS A 278 4.39 27.27 -2.73
CA LYS A 278 5.25 26.48 -3.62
C LYS A 278 6.33 25.75 -2.80
N PHE A 279 6.55 24.49 -3.16
CA PHE A 279 7.55 23.62 -2.57
C PHE A 279 8.43 23.02 -3.67
N PRO A 280 9.47 23.75 -4.11
CA PRO A 280 10.21 23.45 -5.35
C PRO A 280 10.89 22.09 -5.36
N GLN A 281 11.38 21.61 -4.23
CA GLN A 281 12.04 20.31 -4.17
C GLN A 281 11.05 19.17 -4.32
N LEU A 282 9.92 19.24 -3.62
CA LEU A 282 8.84 18.25 -3.74
C LEU A 282 8.30 18.19 -5.19
N GLU A 283 8.04 19.35 -5.78
CA GLU A 283 7.58 19.47 -7.17
C GLU A 283 8.60 18.90 -8.16
N THR A 284 9.89 19.22 -7.98
CA THR A 284 10.98 18.69 -8.81
C THR A 284 11.03 17.15 -8.74
N LEU A 285 10.99 16.56 -7.55
CA LEU A 285 11.02 15.10 -7.38
C LEU A 285 9.82 14.42 -8.03
N TYR A 286 8.63 15.01 -7.89
CA TYR A 286 7.43 14.50 -8.54
C TYR A 286 7.59 14.44 -10.06
N TYR A 287 8.00 15.54 -10.71
CA TYR A 287 8.17 15.57 -12.16
C TYR A 287 9.33 14.70 -12.66
N LEU A 288 10.40 14.56 -11.90
CA LEU A 288 11.47 13.62 -12.25
C LEU A 288 10.96 12.17 -12.29
N ILE A 289 10.18 11.73 -11.29
CA ILE A 289 9.58 10.39 -11.31
C ILE A 289 8.60 10.25 -12.47
N LYS A 290 7.70 11.24 -12.70
CA LYS A 290 6.78 11.21 -13.86
C LYS A 290 7.53 11.14 -15.19
N GLY A 291 8.65 11.85 -15.31
CA GLY A 291 9.52 11.78 -16.48
C GLY A 291 10.14 10.39 -16.69
N ILE A 292 10.60 9.74 -15.62
CA ILE A 292 11.12 8.37 -15.68
C ILE A 292 10.03 7.38 -16.08
N GLU A 293 8.83 7.50 -15.49
CA GLU A 293 7.67 6.68 -15.86
C GLU A 293 7.34 6.77 -17.36
N SER A 294 7.35 8.00 -17.90
CA SER A 294 7.03 8.23 -19.32
C SER A 294 8.02 7.60 -20.30
N GLN A 295 9.26 7.35 -19.88
CA GLN A 295 10.31 6.73 -20.70
C GLN A 295 10.29 5.19 -20.64
N GLY A 296 9.71 4.60 -19.58
CA GLY A 296 9.82 3.17 -19.32
C GLY A 296 8.54 2.37 -19.51
N VAL A 297 7.40 3.00 -19.40
CA VAL A 297 6.10 2.33 -19.49
C VAL A 297 5.60 2.42 -20.94
N VAL A 298 5.56 1.29 -21.64
CA VAL A 298 4.77 1.18 -22.87
C VAL A 298 3.31 1.22 -22.45
N ILE A 299 2.64 2.35 -22.71
CA ILE A 299 1.21 2.57 -22.46
C ILE A 299 0.38 1.72 -23.41
#